data_83a89797c821f6b19d956a9b0b021c64
#
_entry.id   83a89797c821f6b19d956a9b0b021c64
#
_cell.length_a   1.000
_cell.length_b   1.000
_cell.length_c   1.000
_cell.angle_alpha   90.00
_cell.angle_beta   90.00
_cell.angle_gamma   90.00
#
_symmetry.space_group_name_H-M   'P 1'
#
loop_
_entity.id
_entity.type
_entity.pdbx_description
1 polymer ?
#
loop_
_entity_poly.entity_id
_entity_poly.type
_entity_poly.pdbx_seq_one_letter_code
_entity_poly.pdbx_strand_id
1 'polypeptide(L)'
;MSASNRPTNRLGEETSPYLLQHAFNPVDWYPWGPEALERARNEDRPILLSVGYSACHWCHVMERESFENDAIANLMNTLFVNIKVDREERPDLDRIYQLAHQLLTRRPGGWPLTAFLTPTDHAPLFVGTYFPAEPRHGLPGFGHMLQQVAQHYTNNRSQMGDHAKAIRQALQQTEPGNQHTTEPADTITLETAASQLEDEYDAVHGGFGNAPKFPHPTHLSLLLRLAWSQKSAQGSAYQMLSLIHISEPTRRTPISYAVFCLK
;
A
#
# COMPACT_ATOMS: atom_id res chain seq x y z
N MET A 1 -28.40 12.87 3.19
CA MET A 1 -28.54 12.47 4.61
C MET A 1 -27.20 12.74 5.28
N SER A 2 -27.17 13.34 6.48
CA SER A 2 -25.92 13.58 7.23
C SER A 2 -25.27 12.23 7.55
N ALA A 3 -23.93 12.14 7.49
CA ALA A 3 -23.16 10.92 7.75
C ALA A 3 -23.52 10.22 9.08
N SER A 4 -24.00 10.96 10.06
CA SER A 4 -24.36 10.46 11.40
C SER A 4 -25.65 9.61 11.48
N ASN A 5 -26.38 9.41 10.40
CA ASN A 5 -27.67 8.69 10.41
C ASN A 5 -27.67 7.46 9.47
N ARG A 6 -26.52 7.03 8.95
CA ARG A 6 -26.40 5.79 8.18
C ARG A 6 -26.05 4.62 9.10
N PRO A 7 -26.61 3.42 8.85
CA PRO A 7 -26.12 2.21 9.52
C PRO A 7 -24.66 1.98 9.14
N THR A 8 -23.91 1.42 10.05
CA THR A 8 -22.51 1.02 9.79
C THR A 8 -22.48 -0.14 8.80
N ASN A 9 -21.51 -0.13 7.90
CA ASN A 9 -21.12 -1.32 7.17
C ASN A 9 -20.31 -2.26 8.11
N ARG A 10 -19.78 -3.38 7.60
CA ARG A 10 -19.09 -4.39 8.42
C ARG A 10 -17.82 -3.89 9.11
N LEU A 11 -17.25 -2.78 8.65
CA LEU A 11 -16.08 -2.18 9.32
C LEU A 11 -16.41 -1.58 10.69
N GLY A 12 -17.68 -1.39 11.00
CA GLY A 12 -18.11 -0.91 12.34
C GLY A 12 -17.84 -1.89 13.48
N GLU A 13 -17.56 -3.15 13.17
CA GLU A 13 -17.22 -4.21 14.15
C GLU A 13 -15.71 -4.41 14.31
N GLU A 14 -14.89 -3.68 13.52
CA GLU A 14 -13.44 -3.79 13.53
C GLU A 14 -12.80 -2.97 14.65
N THR A 15 -11.53 -3.27 14.96
CA THR A 15 -10.75 -2.58 16.00
C THR A 15 -9.79 -1.55 15.43
N SER A 16 -9.45 -1.66 14.16
CA SER A 16 -8.57 -0.71 13.46
C SER A 16 -9.19 0.68 13.42
N PRO A 17 -8.51 1.72 13.91
CA PRO A 17 -8.98 3.11 13.77
C PRO A 17 -9.18 3.53 12.31
N TYR A 18 -8.37 3.00 11.39
CA TYR A 18 -8.50 3.26 9.96
C TYR A 18 -9.77 2.63 9.39
N LEU A 19 -10.07 1.38 9.71
CA LEU A 19 -11.27 0.71 9.22
C LEU A 19 -12.54 1.37 9.80
N LEU A 20 -12.54 1.73 11.08
CA LEU A 20 -13.63 2.43 11.74
C LEU A 20 -13.96 3.78 11.10
N GLN A 21 -12.97 4.52 10.57
CA GLN A 21 -13.20 5.76 9.82
C GLN A 21 -14.13 5.55 8.62
N HIS A 22 -14.05 4.38 7.98
CA HIS A 22 -14.85 4.04 6.81
C HIS A 22 -16.17 3.32 7.13
N ALA A 23 -16.51 3.12 8.40
CA ALA A 23 -17.69 2.37 8.81
C ALA A 23 -19.02 2.99 8.34
N PHE A 24 -19.07 4.33 8.15
CA PHE A 24 -20.27 5.06 7.72
C PHE A 24 -20.28 5.39 6.23
N ASN A 25 -19.29 4.95 5.45
CA ASN A 25 -19.33 5.13 4.01
C ASN A 25 -20.53 4.40 3.40
N PRO A 26 -21.14 4.92 2.32
CA PRO A 26 -22.20 4.22 1.58
C PRO A 26 -21.70 2.98 0.85
N VAL A 27 -20.39 2.78 0.76
CA VAL A 27 -19.78 1.57 0.21
C VAL A 27 -20.01 0.41 1.18
N ASP A 28 -20.45 -0.74 0.67
CA ASP A 28 -20.58 -2.00 1.41
C ASP A 28 -19.19 -2.62 1.63
N TRP A 29 -18.43 -2.00 2.53
CA TRP A 29 -17.09 -2.42 2.86
C TRP A 29 -17.08 -3.67 3.74
N TYR A 30 -16.16 -4.57 3.42
CA TYR A 30 -15.78 -5.73 4.21
C TYR A 30 -14.34 -5.59 4.70
N PRO A 31 -14.00 -6.11 5.88
CA PRO A 31 -12.61 -6.43 6.18
C PRO A 31 -12.16 -7.62 5.32
N TRP A 32 -10.85 -7.80 5.21
CA TRP A 32 -10.29 -8.99 4.55
C TRP A 32 -10.56 -10.23 5.41
N GLY A 33 -11.45 -11.09 4.97
CA GLY A 33 -11.85 -12.28 5.72
C GLY A 33 -12.69 -13.24 4.90
N PRO A 34 -13.01 -14.40 5.48
CA PRO A 34 -13.74 -15.47 4.79
C PRO A 34 -15.08 -14.98 4.18
N GLU A 35 -15.84 -14.16 4.90
CA GLU A 35 -17.15 -13.66 4.46
C GLU A 35 -17.05 -12.94 3.11
N ALA A 36 -16.12 -12.00 2.98
CA ALA A 36 -15.90 -11.24 1.74
C ALA A 36 -15.41 -12.12 0.60
N LEU A 37 -14.44 -13.00 0.90
CA LEU A 37 -13.80 -13.86 -0.11
C LEU A 37 -14.76 -14.94 -0.63
N GLU A 38 -15.56 -15.54 0.25
CA GLU A 38 -16.60 -16.48 -0.13
C GLU A 38 -17.72 -15.81 -0.92
N ARG A 39 -18.13 -14.61 -0.50
CA ARG A 39 -19.10 -13.81 -1.24
C ARG A 39 -18.61 -13.54 -2.66
N ALA A 40 -17.38 -13.06 -2.82
CA ALA A 40 -16.80 -12.78 -4.13
C ALA A 40 -16.81 -14.03 -5.02
N ARG A 41 -16.44 -15.19 -4.45
CA ARG A 41 -16.42 -16.47 -5.17
C ARG A 41 -17.81 -16.93 -5.56
N ASN A 42 -18.78 -16.90 -4.63
CA ASN A 42 -20.14 -17.39 -4.85
C ASN A 42 -20.92 -16.52 -5.84
N GLU A 43 -20.71 -15.20 -5.80
CA GLU A 43 -21.34 -14.27 -6.73
C GLU A 43 -20.55 -14.09 -8.02
N ASP A 44 -19.36 -14.70 -8.13
CA ASP A 44 -18.41 -14.57 -9.25
C ASP A 44 -18.15 -13.10 -9.60
N ARG A 45 -17.99 -12.27 -8.58
CA ARG A 45 -17.69 -10.84 -8.70
C ARG A 45 -16.24 -10.54 -8.35
N PRO A 46 -15.55 -9.71 -9.14
CA PRO A 46 -14.19 -9.30 -8.80
C PRO A 46 -14.16 -8.52 -7.49
N ILE A 47 -13.04 -8.62 -6.80
CA ILE A 47 -12.81 -7.90 -5.56
C ILE A 47 -12.20 -6.54 -5.88
N LEU A 48 -12.73 -5.46 -5.26
CA LEU A 48 -12.07 -4.18 -5.17
C LEU A 48 -11.41 -4.08 -3.81
N LEU A 49 -10.08 -4.15 -3.79
CA LEU A 49 -9.26 -4.03 -2.60
C LEU A 49 -8.74 -2.61 -2.46
N SER A 50 -8.96 -1.97 -1.33
CA SER A 50 -8.40 -0.67 -0.99
C SER A 50 -7.55 -0.78 0.27
N VAL A 51 -6.25 -0.52 0.15
CA VAL A 51 -5.28 -0.57 1.25
C VAL A 51 -4.82 0.84 1.60
N GLY A 52 -4.77 1.13 2.89
CA GLY A 52 -4.31 2.42 3.39
C GLY A 52 -3.97 2.37 4.88
N TYR A 53 -3.94 3.52 5.54
CA TYR A 53 -3.68 3.66 6.98
C TYR A 53 -4.23 4.99 7.51
N SER A 54 -4.37 5.12 8.83
CA SER A 54 -5.06 6.25 9.46
C SER A 54 -4.49 7.62 9.12
N ALA A 55 -3.16 7.76 9.03
CA ALA A 55 -2.51 9.03 8.73
C ALA A 55 -2.32 9.30 7.23
N CYS A 56 -2.93 8.50 6.35
CA CYS A 56 -2.77 8.60 4.91
C CYS A 56 -3.59 9.74 4.32
N HIS A 57 -2.95 10.84 3.95
CA HIS A 57 -3.60 12.03 3.39
C HIS A 57 -4.45 11.69 2.13
N TRP A 58 -3.86 11.02 1.15
CA TRP A 58 -4.55 10.68 -0.09
C TRP A 58 -5.65 9.64 0.06
N CYS A 59 -5.59 8.80 1.13
CA CYS A 59 -6.68 7.91 1.48
C CYS A 59 -7.93 8.71 1.90
N HIS A 60 -7.74 9.75 2.72
CA HIS A 60 -8.82 10.66 3.12
C HIS A 60 -9.36 11.50 1.97
N VAL A 61 -8.49 11.90 1.01
CA VAL A 61 -8.95 12.59 -0.19
C VAL A 61 -9.85 11.67 -1.01
N MET A 62 -9.42 10.43 -1.26
CA MET A 62 -10.20 9.44 -2.03
C MET A 62 -11.50 9.05 -1.31
N GLU A 63 -11.50 9.00 0.02
CA GLU A 63 -12.71 8.78 0.82
C GLU A 63 -13.76 9.86 0.53
N ARG A 64 -13.40 11.12 0.75
CA ARG A 64 -14.34 12.25 0.56
C ARG A 64 -14.82 12.38 -0.89
N GLU A 65 -13.94 12.17 -1.86
CA GLU A 65 -14.28 12.34 -3.27
C GLU A 65 -15.07 11.17 -3.84
N SER A 66 -14.79 9.95 -3.40
CA SER A 66 -15.30 8.72 -4.03
C SER A 66 -16.09 7.83 -3.08
N PHE A 67 -15.56 7.51 -1.89
CA PHE A 67 -16.21 6.52 -1.03
C PHE A 67 -17.43 7.06 -0.28
N GLU A 68 -17.50 8.37 -0.07
CA GLU A 68 -18.68 9.06 0.48
C GLU A 68 -19.71 9.45 -0.59
N ASN A 69 -19.36 9.32 -1.88
CA ASN A 69 -20.23 9.63 -3.01
C ASN A 69 -21.19 8.47 -3.29
N ASP A 70 -22.50 8.70 -3.13
CA ASP A 70 -23.52 7.67 -3.30
C ASP A 70 -23.54 7.04 -4.71
N ALA A 71 -23.28 7.82 -5.76
CA ALA A 71 -23.26 7.31 -7.13
C ALA A 71 -22.07 6.37 -7.37
N ILE A 72 -20.88 6.75 -6.90
CA ILE A 72 -19.67 5.91 -6.99
C ILE A 72 -19.82 4.68 -6.10
N ALA A 73 -20.33 4.85 -4.87
CA ALA A 73 -20.57 3.74 -3.95
C ALA A 73 -21.54 2.71 -4.53
N ASN A 74 -22.61 3.16 -5.20
CA ASN A 74 -23.55 2.26 -5.88
C ASN A 74 -22.88 1.46 -7.00
N LEU A 75 -21.98 2.07 -7.78
CA LEU A 75 -21.18 1.35 -8.79
C LEU A 75 -20.27 0.31 -8.13
N MET A 76 -19.55 0.70 -7.06
CA MET A 76 -18.69 -0.20 -6.30
C MET A 76 -19.48 -1.40 -5.77
N ASN A 77 -20.61 -1.16 -5.12
CA ASN A 77 -21.45 -2.19 -4.50
C ASN A 77 -22.10 -3.13 -5.53
N THR A 78 -22.38 -2.63 -6.73
CA THR A 78 -23.00 -3.42 -7.80
C THR A 78 -21.96 -4.28 -8.53
N LEU A 79 -20.78 -3.73 -8.79
CA LEU A 79 -19.80 -4.35 -9.67
C LEU A 79 -18.76 -5.19 -8.94
N PHE A 80 -18.52 -4.92 -7.65
CA PHE A 80 -17.43 -5.53 -6.89
C PHE A 80 -17.89 -6.00 -5.51
N VAL A 81 -17.09 -6.90 -4.93
CA VAL A 81 -17.04 -7.09 -3.48
C VAL A 81 -15.92 -6.18 -2.95
N ASN A 82 -16.30 -5.22 -2.11
CA ASN A 82 -15.38 -4.16 -1.70
C ASN A 82 -14.70 -4.53 -0.39
N ILE A 83 -13.37 -4.64 -0.39
CA ILE A 83 -12.57 -4.99 0.77
C ILE A 83 -11.68 -3.82 1.15
N LYS A 84 -11.70 -3.45 2.43
CA LYS A 84 -10.82 -2.44 3.01
C LYS A 84 -9.77 -3.09 3.88
N VAL A 85 -8.52 -2.66 3.77
CA VAL A 85 -7.40 -3.20 4.54
C VAL A 85 -6.61 -2.07 5.17
N ASP A 86 -6.35 -2.22 6.47
CA ASP A 86 -5.35 -1.42 7.17
C ASP A 86 -3.98 -2.09 7.02
N ARG A 87 -3.04 -1.39 6.39
CA ARG A 87 -1.68 -1.89 6.21
C ARG A 87 -0.92 -2.08 7.53
N GLU A 88 -1.33 -1.37 8.58
CA GLU A 88 -0.68 -1.46 9.89
C GLU A 88 -1.06 -2.76 10.60
N GLU A 89 -2.28 -3.28 10.35
CA GLU A 89 -2.72 -4.59 10.84
C GLU A 89 -2.36 -5.76 9.89
N ARG A 90 -2.39 -5.49 8.55
CA ARG A 90 -2.15 -6.50 7.52
C ARG A 90 -1.00 -6.09 6.58
N PRO A 91 0.23 -5.93 7.11
CA PRO A 91 1.40 -5.59 6.29
C PRO A 91 1.77 -6.68 5.28
N ASP A 92 1.34 -7.92 5.51
CA ASP A 92 1.46 -9.04 4.58
C ASP A 92 0.71 -8.78 3.27
N LEU A 93 -0.56 -8.36 3.34
CA LEU A 93 -1.37 -8.02 2.17
C LEU A 93 -0.85 -6.76 1.48
N ASP A 94 -0.50 -5.73 2.25
CA ASP A 94 0.09 -4.52 1.69
C ASP A 94 1.33 -4.85 0.85
N ARG A 95 2.26 -5.63 1.40
CA ARG A 95 3.48 -6.03 0.71
C ARG A 95 3.20 -6.76 -0.61
N ILE A 96 2.29 -7.75 -0.60
CA ILE A 96 1.96 -8.54 -1.78
C ILE A 96 1.43 -7.64 -2.90
N TYR A 97 0.46 -6.77 -2.60
CA TYR A 97 -0.17 -5.94 -3.61
C TYR A 97 0.63 -4.71 -4.01
N GLN A 98 1.50 -4.18 -3.14
CA GLN A 98 2.52 -3.18 -3.52
C GLN A 98 3.53 -3.76 -4.51
N LEU A 99 3.98 -4.99 -4.27
CA LEU A 99 4.86 -5.69 -5.20
C LEU A 99 4.17 -5.98 -6.54
N ALA A 100 2.91 -6.42 -6.49
CA ALA A 100 2.10 -6.58 -7.70
C ALA A 100 1.95 -5.26 -8.47
N HIS A 101 1.75 -4.13 -7.77
CA HIS A 101 1.74 -2.80 -8.38
C HIS A 101 3.06 -2.51 -9.10
N GLN A 102 4.19 -2.74 -8.45
CA GLN A 102 5.51 -2.50 -9.05
C GLN A 102 5.75 -3.38 -10.29
N LEU A 103 5.37 -4.65 -10.24
CA LEU A 103 5.51 -5.57 -11.37
C LEU A 103 4.65 -5.17 -12.57
N LEU A 104 3.40 -4.78 -12.33
CA LEU A 104 2.43 -4.43 -13.39
C LEU A 104 2.67 -3.05 -13.99
N THR A 105 3.03 -2.07 -13.17
CA THR A 105 3.15 -0.67 -13.62
C THR A 105 4.59 -0.22 -13.87
N ARG A 106 5.58 -1.01 -13.40
CA ARG A 106 7.01 -0.66 -13.36
C ARG A 106 7.29 0.66 -12.63
N ARG A 107 6.44 1.00 -11.68
CA ARG A 107 6.56 2.19 -10.84
C ARG A 107 6.43 1.79 -9.37
N PRO A 108 7.06 2.51 -8.45
CA PRO A 108 6.83 2.30 -7.04
C PRO A 108 5.35 2.48 -6.71
N GLY A 109 4.86 1.69 -5.78
CA GLY A 109 3.50 1.83 -5.30
C GLY A 109 3.33 3.03 -4.37
N GLY A 110 2.21 3.07 -3.66
CA GLY A 110 1.87 4.14 -2.73
C GLY A 110 0.50 3.90 -2.09
N TRP A 111 0.06 4.83 -1.28
CA TRP A 111 -1.25 4.77 -0.63
C TRP A 111 -2.10 6.00 -0.94
N PRO A 112 -3.43 5.78 -1.15
CA PRO A 112 -4.13 4.49 -1.12
C PRO A 112 -3.62 3.56 -2.22
N LEU A 113 -3.54 2.27 -1.94
CA LEU A 113 -3.36 1.27 -2.98
C LEU A 113 -4.75 0.73 -3.35
N THR A 114 -5.07 0.75 -4.63
CA THR A 114 -6.31 0.21 -5.17
C THR A 114 -5.96 -0.97 -6.08
N ALA A 115 -6.49 -2.15 -5.78
CA ALA A 115 -6.29 -3.34 -6.59
C ALA A 115 -7.63 -4.01 -6.91
N PHE A 116 -7.77 -4.48 -8.14
CA PHE A 116 -8.90 -5.29 -8.56
C PHE A 116 -8.42 -6.73 -8.69
N LEU A 117 -9.09 -7.65 -8.02
CA LEU A 117 -8.63 -9.02 -7.87
C LEU A 117 -9.64 -10.00 -8.43
N THR A 118 -9.16 -11.15 -8.87
CA THR A 118 -10.01 -12.30 -9.18
C THR A 118 -10.70 -12.81 -7.91
N PRO A 119 -11.95 -13.30 -7.98
CA PRO A 119 -12.67 -13.80 -6.81
C PRO A 119 -12.18 -15.16 -6.29
N THR A 120 -11.47 -15.91 -7.12
CA THR A 120 -11.09 -17.29 -6.81
C THR A 120 -9.72 -17.43 -6.18
N ASP A 121 -8.73 -16.78 -6.73
CA ASP A 121 -7.32 -16.90 -6.35
C ASP A 121 -6.68 -15.56 -5.95
N HIS A 122 -7.49 -14.50 -5.90
CA HIS A 122 -7.15 -13.15 -5.46
C HIS A 122 -5.96 -12.54 -6.23
N ALA A 123 -5.74 -13.02 -7.46
CA ALA A 123 -4.70 -12.49 -8.32
C ALA A 123 -5.09 -11.08 -8.82
N PRO A 124 -4.15 -10.13 -8.87
CA PRO A 124 -4.45 -8.77 -9.30
C PRO A 124 -4.69 -8.72 -10.82
N LEU A 125 -5.83 -8.16 -11.20
CA LEU A 125 -6.24 -7.90 -12.58
C LEU A 125 -5.76 -6.53 -13.04
N PHE A 126 -5.90 -5.56 -12.15
CA PHE A 126 -5.49 -4.19 -12.35
C PHE A 126 -5.12 -3.57 -10.99
N VAL A 127 -4.15 -2.68 -10.99
CA VAL A 127 -3.68 -2.00 -9.79
C VAL A 127 -3.39 -0.54 -10.08
N GLY A 128 -3.57 0.28 -9.08
CA GLY A 128 -3.24 1.69 -9.11
C GLY A 128 -3.16 2.24 -7.69
N THR A 129 -2.88 3.52 -7.58
CA THR A 129 -2.88 4.19 -6.29
C THR A 129 -4.16 5.02 -6.14
N TYR A 130 -4.06 6.31 -6.14
CA TYR A 130 -5.19 7.22 -6.07
C TYR A 130 -5.88 7.39 -7.43
N PHE A 131 -7.22 7.42 -7.43
CA PHE A 131 -8.06 7.77 -8.56
C PHE A 131 -8.98 8.93 -8.19
N PRO A 132 -8.99 10.02 -8.96
CA PRO A 132 -9.91 11.12 -8.73
C PRO A 132 -11.36 10.72 -9.04
N ALA A 133 -12.35 11.34 -8.38
CA ALA A 133 -13.75 11.10 -8.70
C ALA A 133 -14.10 11.47 -10.15
N GLU A 134 -13.60 12.63 -10.59
CA GLU A 134 -13.74 13.14 -11.97
C GLU A 134 -12.39 13.13 -12.69
N PRO A 135 -12.38 13.02 -14.03
CA PRO A 135 -11.13 13.02 -14.80
C PRO A 135 -10.31 14.28 -14.53
N ARG A 136 -9.04 14.14 -14.07
CA ARG A 136 -8.10 15.24 -13.87
C ARG A 136 -6.65 14.78 -13.93
N HIS A 137 -5.75 15.69 -14.27
CA HIS A 137 -4.31 15.42 -14.36
C HIS A 137 -3.93 14.21 -15.23
N GLY A 138 -4.70 13.94 -16.29
CA GLY A 138 -4.48 12.81 -17.18
C GLY A 138 -4.93 11.45 -16.60
N LEU A 139 -5.55 11.44 -15.42
CA LEU A 139 -6.16 10.24 -14.83
C LEU A 139 -7.65 10.20 -15.17
N PRO A 140 -8.20 9.02 -15.48
CA PRO A 140 -9.64 8.82 -15.66
C PRO A 140 -10.36 8.99 -14.33
N GLY A 141 -11.64 9.36 -14.37
CA GLY A 141 -12.50 9.37 -13.18
C GLY A 141 -12.73 7.96 -12.65
N PHE A 142 -12.81 7.85 -11.32
CA PHE A 142 -12.91 6.55 -10.64
C PHE A 142 -14.14 5.75 -11.08
N GLY A 143 -15.31 6.40 -11.22
CA GLY A 143 -16.51 5.72 -11.72
C GLY A 143 -16.34 5.10 -13.11
N HIS A 144 -15.65 5.78 -14.02
CA HIS A 144 -15.34 5.25 -15.34
C HIS A 144 -14.38 4.06 -15.27
N MET A 145 -13.35 4.15 -14.41
CA MET A 145 -12.41 3.06 -14.16
C MET A 145 -13.11 1.80 -13.63
N LEU A 146 -14.02 1.95 -12.68
CA LEU A 146 -14.82 0.84 -12.15
C LEU A 146 -15.58 0.10 -13.25
N GLN A 147 -16.26 0.85 -14.12
CA GLN A 147 -17.01 0.28 -15.23
C GLN A 147 -16.10 -0.46 -16.24
N GLN A 148 -14.98 0.13 -16.60
CA GLN A 148 -14.02 -0.49 -17.51
C GLN A 148 -13.45 -1.80 -16.97
N VAL A 149 -13.04 -1.82 -15.68
CA VAL A 149 -12.51 -3.04 -15.07
C VAL A 149 -13.57 -4.13 -15.00
N ALA A 150 -14.79 -3.81 -14.60
CA ALA A 150 -15.89 -4.78 -14.54
C ALA A 150 -16.25 -5.33 -15.92
N GLN A 151 -16.30 -4.47 -16.94
CA GLN A 151 -16.55 -4.88 -18.32
C GLN A 151 -15.42 -5.77 -18.86
N HIS A 152 -14.17 -5.40 -18.56
CA HIS A 152 -13.01 -6.19 -18.95
C HIS A 152 -13.03 -7.58 -18.30
N TYR A 153 -13.35 -7.64 -16.98
CA TYR A 153 -13.51 -8.89 -16.26
C TYR A 153 -14.56 -9.80 -16.90
N THR A 154 -15.70 -9.25 -17.28
CA THR A 154 -16.80 -10.02 -17.90
C THR A 154 -16.42 -10.55 -19.28
N ASN A 155 -15.75 -9.72 -20.09
CA ASN A 155 -15.50 -10.03 -21.52
C ASN A 155 -14.25 -10.88 -21.77
N ASN A 156 -13.27 -10.88 -20.87
CA ASN A 156 -11.93 -11.45 -21.12
C ASN A 156 -11.49 -12.49 -20.08
N ARG A 157 -12.42 -13.24 -19.51
CA ARG A 157 -12.15 -14.19 -18.41
C ARG A 157 -11.02 -15.20 -18.65
N SER A 158 -10.95 -15.76 -19.86
CA SER A 158 -9.93 -16.76 -20.19
C SER A 158 -8.52 -16.16 -20.21
N GLN A 159 -8.37 -14.96 -20.77
CA GLN A 159 -7.08 -14.26 -20.81
C GLN A 159 -6.64 -13.80 -19.40
N MET A 160 -7.60 -13.45 -18.55
CA MET A 160 -7.32 -13.08 -17.16
C MET A 160 -6.72 -14.23 -16.33
N GLY A 161 -7.15 -15.46 -16.58
CA GLY A 161 -6.58 -16.64 -15.92
C GLY A 161 -5.08 -16.82 -16.21
N ASP A 162 -4.65 -16.55 -17.44
CA ASP A 162 -3.24 -16.68 -17.82
C ASP A 162 -2.41 -15.52 -17.27
N HIS A 163 -2.93 -14.28 -17.28
CA HIS A 163 -2.29 -13.14 -16.63
C HIS A 163 -2.14 -13.35 -15.10
N ALA A 164 -3.19 -13.83 -14.44
CA ALA A 164 -3.19 -14.13 -13.02
C ALA A 164 -2.11 -15.16 -12.65
N LYS A 165 -1.96 -16.21 -13.46
CA LYS A 165 -0.89 -17.21 -13.27
C LYS A 165 0.50 -16.60 -13.44
N ALA A 166 0.71 -15.78 -14.48
CA ALA A 166 2.00 -15.14 -14.73
C ALA A 166 2.41 -14.20 -13.58
N ILE A 167 1.48 -13.40 -13.09
CA ILE A 167 1.72 -12.48 -11.97
C ILE A 167 2.03 -13.28 -10.69
N ARG A 168 1.28 -14.34 -10.41
CA ARG A 168 1.53 -15.20 -9.26
C ARG A 168 2.93 -15.83 -9.32
N GLN A 169 3.33 -16.35 -10.47
CA GLN A 169 4.67 -16.89 -10.65
C GLN A 169 5.75 -15.83 -10.45
N ALA A 170 5.56 -14.62 -10.97
CA ALA A 170 6.47 -13.51 -10.76
C ALA A 170 6.56 -13.11 -9.27
N LEU A 171 5.43 -13.06 -8.57
CA LEU A 171 5.39 -12.80 -7.12
C LEU A 171 6.13 -13.89 -6.32
N GLN A 172 5.93 -15.16 -6.66
CA GLN A 172 6.62 -16.28 -6.02
C GLN A 172 8.14 -16.24 -6.23
N GLN A 173 8.59 -15.77 -7.40
CA GLN A 173 10.03 -15.62 -7.68
C GLN A 173 10.68 -14.46 -6.92
N THR A 174 9.91 -13.48 -6.47
CA THR A 174 10.40 -12.35 -5.67
C THR A 174 10.38 -12.63 -4.16
N GLU A 175 9.72 -13.69 -3.72
CA GLU A 175 9.88 -14.15 -2.35
C GLU A 175 11.32 -14.66 -2.19
N PRO A 176 12.05 -14.24 -1.13
CA PRO A 176 13.32 -14.86 -0.80
C PRO A 176 13.01 -16.36 -0.68
N GLY A 177 13.60 -17.16 -1.58
CA GLY A 177 13.37 -18.59 -1.59
C GLY A 177 13.47 -19.13 -0.16
N ASN A 178 12.68 -20.13 0.16
CA ASN A 178 12.66 -20.86 1.44
C ASN A 178 14.00 -21.57 1.73
N GLN A 179 15.12 -20.91 1.46
CA GLN A 179 16.38 -21.23 2.06
C GLN A 179 16.27 -20.77 3.53
N HIS A 180 15.54 -21.56 4.31
CA HIS A 180 15.75 -21.58 5.73
C HIS A 180 17.20 -21.99 5.97
N THR A 181 18.11 -21.04 5.81
CA THR A 181 19.39 -21.16 6.46
C THR A 181 19.05 -21.11 7.95
N THR A 182 19.10 -22.25 8.60
CA THR A 182 18.99 -22.39 10.06
C THR A 182 20.14 -21.70 10.79
N GLU A 183 21.06 -21.14 10.04
CA GLU A 183 22.19 -20.35 10.52
C GLU A 183 21.67 -18.97 10.96
N PRO A 184 21.93 -18.58 12.22
CA PRO A 184 21.62 -17.23 12.68
C PRO A 184 22.38 -16.22 11.81
N ALA A 185 21.74 -15.08 11.53
CA ALA A 185 22.41 -13.98 10.83
C ALA A 185 23.71 -13.61 11.58
N ASP A 186 24.81 -13.80 10.92
CA ASP A 186 26.13 -13.49 11.48
C ASP A 186 26.50 -11.99 11.32
N THR A 187 27.65 -11.62 11.88
CA THR A 187 28.15 -10.25 11.79
C THR A 187 28.41 -9.84 10.35
N ILE A 188 28.82 -10.78 9.49
CA ILE A 188 29.09 -10.54 8.05
C ILE A 188 27.80 -10.14 7.33
N THR A 189 26.68 -10.77 7.65
CA THR A 189 25.35 -10.42 7.09
C THR A 189 24.95 -8.99 7.46
N LEU A 190 25.20 -8.57 8.72
CA LEU A 190 24.90 -7.22 9.20
C LEU A 190 25.81 -6.17 8.55
N GLU A 191 27.09 -6.47 8.40
CA GLU A 191 28.07 -5.59 7.74
C GLU A 191 27.73 -5.44 6.24
N THR A 192 27.35 -6.52 5.56
CA THR A 192 26.91 -6.47 4.17
C THR A 192 25.66 -5.60 4.01
N ALA A 193 24.69 -5.74 4.90
CA ALA A 193 23.49 -4.89 4.87
C ALA A 193 23.82 -3.40 5.12
N ALA A 194 24.78 -3.12 6.01
CA ALA A 194 25.25 -1.75 6.25
C ALA A 194 25.94 -1.15 5.02
N SER A 195 26.81 -1.94 4.35
CA SER A 195 27.47 -1.52 3.11
C SER A 195 26.47 -1.21 2.00
N GLN A 196 25.44 -2.03 1.83
CA GLN A 196 24.37 -1.75 0.86
C GLN A 196 23.61 -0.44 1.17
N LEU A 197 23.37 -0.14 2.45
CA LEU A 197 22.77 1.12 2.85
C LEU A 197 23.69 2.31 2.61
N GLU A 198 25.00 2.12 2.76
CA GLU A 198 26.00 3.15 2.46
C GLU A 198 26.03 3.51 0.97
N ASP A 199 25.90 2.51 0.09
CA ASP A 199 25.81 2.71 -1.36
C ASP A 199 24.56 3.49 -1.80
N GLU A 200 23.46 3.35 -1.06
CA GLU A 200 22.21 4.08 -1.31
C GLU A 200 22.14 5.44 -0.62
N TYR A 201 23.08 5.76 0.23
CA TYR A 201 23.03 6.95 1.08
C TYR A 201 23.40 8.22 0.32
N ASP A 202 22.53 9.25 0.44
CA ASP A 202 22.79 10.57 -0.11
C ASP A 202 23.60 11.41 0.89
N ALA A 203 24.88 11.52 0.66
CA ALA A 203 25.80 12.28 1.54
C ALA A 203 25.58 13.81 1.49
N VAL A 204 24.86 14.33 0.49
CA VAL A 204 24.62 15.78 0.32
C VAL A 204 23.35 16.21 1.05
N HIS A 205 22.24 15.47 0.88
CA HIS A 205 20.94 15.84 1.40
C HIS A 205 20.48 14.96 2.56
N GLY A 206 21.23 13.92 2.90
CA GLY A 206 20.83 12.90 3.87
C GLY A 206 19.75 11.95 3.36
N GLY A 207 19.54 10.84 4.09
CA GLY A 207 18.56 9.82 3.73
C GLY A 207 19.04 8.87 2.62
N PHE A 208 18.14 8.00 2.15
CA PHE A 208 18.45 6.91 1.22
C PHE A 208 17.73 7.10 -0.10
N GLY A 209 18.39 6.74 -1.21
CA GLY A 209 17.85 6.81 -2.57
C GLY A 209 17.69 8.24 -3.11
N ASN A 210 16.91 8.35 -4.17
CA ASN A 210 16.61 9.61 -4.85
C ASN A 210 15.31 10.24 -4.34
N ALA A 211 15.11 11.55 -4.61
CA ALA A 211 13.86 12.24 -4.27
C ALA A 211 12.66 11.67 -5.06
N PRO A 212 11.45 11.56 -4.45
CA PRO A 212 11.13 11.89 -3.07
C PRO A 212 11.65 10.86 -2.07
N LYS A 213 12.23 11.31 -0.95
CA LYS A 213 12.77 10.42 0.09
C LYS A 213 11.75 10.19 1.18
N PHE A 214 11.73 8.95 1.69
CA PHE A 214 10.89 8.54 2.80
C PHE A 214 11.75 8.17 4.02
N PRO A 215 11.25 8.38 5.25
CA PRO A 215 11.89 7.83 6.42
C PRO A 215 11.84 6.30 6.35
N HIS A 216 12.99 5.66 6.48
CA HIS A 216 13.12 4.21 6.51
C HIS A 216 13.43 3.74 7.94
N PRO A 217 12.42 3.57 8.85
CA PRO A 217 12.66 3.27 10.27
C PRO A 217 13.46 2.00 10.49
N THR A 218 13.30 1.00 9.63
CA THR A 218 14.05 -0.26 9.68
C THR A 218 15.53 -0.06 9.37
N HIS A 219 15.87 0.77 8.37
CA HIS A 219 17.26 1.14 8.06
C HIS A 219 17.89 1.88 9.25
N LEU A 220 17.18 2.87 9.80
CA LEU A 220 17.64 3.63 10.94
C LEU A 220 17.85 2.73 12.18
N SER A 221 16.94 1.79 12.42
CA SER A 221 17.04 0.83 13.53
C SER A 221 18.27 -0.09 13.37
N LEU A 222 18.54 -0.57 12.15
CA LEU A 222 19.72 -1.37 11.84
C LEU A 222 21.01 -0.57 12.10
N LEU A 223 21.10 0.64 11.54
CA LEU A 223 22.28 1.51 11.68
C LEU A 223 22.53 1.90 13.15
N LEU A 224 21.49 2.17 13.93
CA LEU A 224 21.61 2.44 15.36
C LEU A 224 22.20 1.24 16.11
N ARG A 225 21.73 0.04 15.85
CA ARG A 225 22.25 -1.20 16.46
C ARG A 225 23.70 -1.45 16.08
N LEU A 226 24.06 -1.23 14.82
CA LEU A 226 25.45 -1.38 14.34
C LEU A 226 26.37 -0.32 14.98
N ALA A 227 25.99 0.95 14.98
CA ALA A 227 26.75 2.01 15.62
C ALA A 227 26.98 1.75 17.12
N TRP A 228 25.94 1.22 17.78
CA TRP A 228 26.05 0.84 19.20
C TRP A 228 26.99 -0.35 19.42
N SER A 229 26.90 -1.39 18.58
CA SER A 229 27.74 -2.59 18.72
C SER A 229 29.21 -2.32 18.43
N GLN A 230 29.49 -1.46 17.44
CA GLN A 230 30.87 -1.11 17.05
C GLN A 230 31.55 -0.13 18.01
N LYS A 231 30.81 0.52 18.91
CA LYS A 231 31.32 1.55 19.85
C LYS A 231 32.17 2.64 19.18
N SER A 232 31.98 2.86 17.89
CA SER A 232 32.77 3.79 17.09
C SER A 232 31.91 4.95 16.59
N ALA A 233 32.16 6.13 17.12
CA ALA A 233 31.54 7.37 16.62
C ALA A 233 32.07 7.80 15.23
N GLN A 234 32.99 7.04 14.64
CA GLN A 234 33.58 7.31 13.32
C GLN A 234 33.15 6.31 12.25
N GLY A 235 32.31 5.32 12.60
CA GLY A 235 31.80 4.35 11.64
C GLY A 235 30.80 4.97 10.65
N SER A 236 30.70 4.42 9.45
CA SER A 236 29.77 4.86 8.39
C SER A 236 28.33 4.90 8.89
N ALA A 237 27.91 3.93 9.68
CA ALA A 237 26.58 3.88 10.30
C ALA A 237 26.29 5.11 11.17
N TYR A 238 27.25 5.58 11.94
CA TYR A 238 27.12 6.77 12.78
C TYR A 238 27.03 8.05 11.93
N GLN A 239 27.83 8.13 10.87
CA GLN A 239 27.81 9.28 9.95
C GLN A 239 26.45 9.39 9.23
N MET A 240 25.92 8.28 8.71
CA MET A 240 24.60 8.26 8.08
C MET A 240 23.51 8.70 9.05
N LEU A 241 23.53 8.26 10.31
CA LEU A 241 22.57 8.67 11.33
C LEU A 241 22.69 10.14 11.70
N SER A 242 23.91 10.68 11.82
CA SER A 242 24.14 12.07 12.25
C SER A 242 23.57 13.08 11.24
N LEU A 243 23.70 12.81 9.95
CA LEU A 243 23.21 13.70 8.90
C LEU A 243 21.67 13.66 8.76
N ILE A 244 21.03 12.54 9.07
CA ILE A 244 19.56 12.46 9.08
C ILE A 244 18.98 13.35 10.19
N HIS A 245 19.64 13.43 11.35
CA HIS A 245 19.22 14.30 12.45
C HIS A 245 19.49 15.77 12.23
N ILE A 246 20.49 16.13 11.44
CA ILE A 246 20.87 17.53 11.20
C ILE A 246 19.95 18.22 10.20
N SER A 247 19.33 17.51 9.27
CA SER A 247 18.44 18.10 8.27
C SER A 247 17.05 18.46 8.80
N GLU A 248 16.64 17.99 9.97
CA GLU A 248 15.31 18.24 10.54
C GLU A 248 15.14 19.47 11.44
N PRO A 249 16.12 19.94 12.24
CA PRO A 249 15.84 20.91 13.31
C PRO A 249 15.67 22.36 12.86
N THR A 250 15.98 22.74 11.64
CA THR A 250 16.08 24.15 11.23
C THR A 250 14.88 24.71 10.52
N ARG A 251 13.86 23.93 10.21
CA ARG A 251 12.58 24.44 9.66
C ARG A 251 11.47 24.34 10.70
N ARG A 252 11.24 25.42 11.43
CA ARG A 252 10.04 25.68 12.24
C ARG A 252 8.79 25.86 11.36
N THR A 253 8.53 24.96 10.44
CA THR A 253 7.23 24.84 9.79
C THR A 253 6.63 23.53 10.22
N PRO A 254 5.37 23.49 10.66
CA PRO A 254 4.72 22.22 10.92
C PRO A 254 4.79 21.43 9.63
N ILE A 255 5.53 20.32 9.66
CA ILE A 255 5.61 19.37 8.56
C ILE A 255 4.22 18.76 8.48
N SER A 256 3.35 19.30 7.64
CA SER A 256 2.18 18.54 7.26
C SER A 256 2.70 17.38 6.41
N TYR A 257 2.29 16.18 6.69
CA TYR A 257 2.59 14.97 5.93
C TYR A 257 2.39 15.13 4.42
N ALA A 258 1.58 16.08 4.02
CA ALA A 258 1.34 16.48 2.62
C ALA A 258 2.59 17.01 1.88
N VAL A 259 3.60 17.52 2.58
CA VAL A 259 4.81 18.08 1.95
C VAL A 259 5.78 16.99 1.50
N PHE A 260 5.77 15.83 2.13
CA PHE A 260 6.62 14.69 1.74
C PHE A 260 6.15 13.98 0.46
N CYS A 261 4.89 14.13 0.09
CA CYS A 261 4.34 13.52 -1.12
C CYS A 261 4.36 14.44 -2.37
N LEU A 262 4.77 15.72 -2.24
CA LEU A 262 4.64 16.73 -3.30
C LEU A 262 5.97 17.35 -3.78
N LYS A 263 7.11 16.85 -3.34
CA LYS A 263 8.42 17.32 -3.87
C LYS A 263 9.29 16.19 -4.33
#